data_77ed628c3d8fc3f2fc0fdc3a0016335c
#
_entry.id   77ed628c3d8fc3f2fc0fdc3a0016335c
#
_cell.length_a   1.000
_cell.length_b   1.000
_cell.length_c   1.000
_cell.angle_alpha   90.00
_cell.angle_beta   90.00
_cell.angle_gamma   90.00
#
_symmetry.space_group_name_H-M   'P 1'
#
loop_
_entity.id
_entity.type
_entity.pdbx_description
1 polymer ?
#
loop_
_entity_poly.entity_id
_entity_poly.type
_entity_poly.pdbx_seq_one_letter_code
_entity_poly.pdbx_strand_id
1 'polypeptide(L)'
;MILNMGPQHPSTHGVLRVLLEIDGETVVRIMPDIGFLHTGIEKTCEAKFYQQVVPLTDRIDYLCPMTNNLCYVLAVEKLLGLEIPPKAQWMRVLMNELTRINSHLVWLGTHALDIGAMTVFLYCFREREEILKLFEMVSGQRMMTSYFRIGGLALEPPLGFFERVREFVGRFPSKVDEYENLLTGNPIFMMRTQGVAKLTAEDAIALGATGPTLRGSGVDIDLRRDMPYSSYENFKFKIPVAQEGDVFARYMCRVRELRESNEIVKQALDGMPEGPVKADAPGIVLPDREKMKTQMEALIYHFKIITEGFAVPAGEVYQAVESPRGEMGYYIVSDGTAKPYRVHMRAACLANLQTLPKMCEGGLIADVVAAIGSIDIVLGEIDR
;
A
#
# COMPACT_ATOMS: atom_id res chain seq x y z
N MET A 1 -36.89 -2.08 4.39
CA MET A 1 -36.41 -3.47 4.72
C MET A 1 -34.96 -3.37 5.15
N ILE A 2 -34.51 -4.23 6.09
CA ILE A 2 -33.07 -4.31 6.46
C ILE A 2 -32.47 -5.51 5.72
N LEU A 3 -31.39 -5.26 4.99
CA LEU A 3 -30.60 -6.27 4.28
C LEU A 3 -29.21 -6.34 4.91
N ASN A 4 -28.73 -7.55 5.17
CA ASN A 4 -27.38 -7.82 5.64
C ASN A 4 -26.51 -8.34 4.49
N MET A 5 -25.50 -7.57 4.08
CA MET A 5 -24.55 -7.93 3.04
C MET A 5 -23.18 -8.21 3.68
N GLY A 6 -22.73 -9.46 3.60
CA GLY A 6 -21.50 -9.93 4.26
C GLY A 6 -21.71 -10.35 5.74
N PRO A 7 -20.63 -10.72 6.47
CA PRO A 7 -19.21 -10.60 6.07
C PRO A 7 -18.78 -11.55 4.94
N GLN A 8 -19.37 -12.74 4.83
CA GLN A 8 -19.06 -13.67 3.75
C GLN A 8 -19.86 -13.31 2.49
N HIS A 9 -19.33 -12.41 1.70
CA HIS A 9 -19.92 -11.99 0.41
C HIS A 9 -18.79 -11.58 -0.54
N PRO A 10 -18.80 -11.98 -1.83
CA PRO A 10 -17.73 -11.64 -2.77
C PRO A 10 -17.46 -10.13 -2.87
N SER A 11 -18.51 -9.33 -2.98
CA SER A 11 -18.42 -7.88 -3.15
C SER A 11 -18.08 -7.11 -1.85
N THR A 12 -17.97 -7.78 -0.71
CA THR A 12 -17.53 -7.19 0.58
C THR A 12 -16.13 -7.65 0.97
N HIS A 13 -15.34 -8.08 0.01
CA HIS A 13 -13.96 -8.56 0.21
C HIS A 13 -13.84 -9.70 1.25
N GLY A 14 -14.96 -10.42 1.51
CA GLY A 14 -15.03 -11.61 2.35
C GLY A 14 -15.16 -11.38 3.85
N VAL A 15 -14.90 -10.16 4.37
CA VAL A 15 -14.89 -9.87 5.82
C VAL A 15 -15.49 -8.50 6.21
N LEU A 16 -16.00 -7.72 5.27
CA LEU A 16 -16.78 -6.52 5.58
C LEU A 16 -18.26 -6.90 5.69
N ARG A 17 -18.90 -6.53 6.78
CA ARG A 17 -20.33 -6.56 6.92
C ARG A 17 -20.91 -5.19 6.62
N VAL A 18 -21.98 -5.14 5.81
CA VAL A 18 -22.68 -3.90 5.50
C VAL A 18 -24.15 -4.10 5.79
N LEU A 19 -24.70 -3.34 6.72
CA LEU A 19 -26.13 -3.29 6.99
C LEU A 19 -26.77 -2.21 6.12
N LEU A 20 -27.72 -2.61 5.29
CA LEU A 20 -28.46 -1.74 4.38
C LEU A 20 -29.89 -1.61 4.85
N GLU A 21 -30.36 -0.39 5.04
CA GLU A 21 -31.79 -0.08 5.11
C GLU A 21 -32.22 0.36 3.73
N ILE A 22 -33.20 -0.35 3.17
CA ILE A 22 -33.64 -0.17 1.78
C ILE A 22 -35.14 0.04 1.67
N ASP A 23 -35.53 0.87 0.70
CA ASP A 23 -36.90 1.02 0.25
C ASP A 23 -36.98 0.65 -1.24
N GLY A 24 -37.57 -0.52 -1.52
CA GLY A 24 -37.44 -1.17 -2.82
C GLY A 24 -35.96 -1.50 -3.10
N GLU A 25 -35.41 -0.95 -4.17
CA GLU A 25 -33.97 -1.05 -4.51
C GLU A 25 -33.13 0.16 -4.08
N THR A 26 -33.77 1.18 -3.50
CA THR A 26 -33.09 2.39 -3.06
C THR A 26 -32.49 2.21 -1.66
N VAL A 27 -31.24 2.58 -1.50
CA VAL A 27 -30.53 2.58 -0.22
C VAL A 27 -30.94 3.81 0.57
N VAL A 28 -31.65 3.61 1.70
CA VAL A 28 -32.02 4.70 2.62
C VAL A 28 -30.87 5.01 3.58
N ARG A 29 -30.22 3.96 4.08
CA ARG A 29 -29.09 4.08 5.01
C ARG A 29 -28.15 2.90 4.85
N ILE A 30 -26.86 3.16 5.01
CA ILE A 30 -25.80 2.15 4.97
C ILE A 30 -24.90 2.27 6.20
N MET A 31 -24.61 1.15 6.84
CA MET A 31 -23.78 1.05 8.02
C MET A 31 -22.71 -0.02 7.82
N PRO A 32 -21.45 0.36 7.54
CA PRO A 32 -20.33 -0.56 7.55
C PRO A 32 -20.08 -1.06 8.98
N ASP A 33 -19.89 -2.37 9.14
CA ASP A 33 -19.58 -3.04 10.40
C ASP A 33 -18.25 -3.78 10.21
N ILE A 34 -17.23 -3.40 10.97
CA ILE A 34 -15.84 -3.83 10.84
C ILE A 34 -15.40 -4.64 12.07
N GLY A 35 -14.21 -5.25 12.02
CA GLY A 35 -13.63 -6.00 13.13
C GLY A 35 -13.56 -7.51 12.88
N PHE A 36 -14.10 -8.03 11.78
CA PHE A 36 -14.10 -9.47 11.48
C PHE A 36 -12.71 -10.02 11.11
N LEU A 37 -11.74 -9.16 10.87
CA LEU A 37 -10.34 -9.51 10.64
C LEU A 37 -9.39 -8.90 11.70
N HIS A 38 -9.94 -8.42 12.83
CA HIS A 38 -9.12 -7.84 13.91
C HIS A 38 -8.27 -8.91 14.57
N THR A 39 -6.95 -8.70 14.57
CA THR A 39 -5.97 -9.62 15.15
C THR A 39 -5.11 -8.99 16.24
N GLY A 40 -5.36 -7.73 16.59
CA GLY A 40 -4.63 -6.99 17.63
C GLY A 40 -3.17 -6.74 17.30
N ILE A 41 -2.86 -6.45 16.03
CA ILE A 41 -1.48 -6.25 15.55
C ILE A 41 -0.81 -5.09 16.29
N GLU A 42 -1.49 -3.97 16.50
CA GLU A 42 -0.93 -2.82 17.24
C GLU A 42 -0.46 -3.23 18.64
N LYS A 43 -1.29 -3.98 19.35
CA LYS A 43 -0.95 -4.47 20.71
C LYS A 43 0.16 -5.53 20.67
N THR A 44 0.18 -6.37 19.66
CA THR A 44 1.25 -7.37 19.46
C THR A 44 2.59 -6.68 19.21
N CYS A 45 2.62 -5.57 18.49
CA CYS A 45 3.83 -4.79 18.24
C CYS A 45 4.49 -4.31 19.54
N GLU A 46 3.70 -3.90 20.54
CA GLU A 46 4.20 -3.45 21.86
C GLU A 46 4.95 -4.55 22.64
N ALA A 47 4.67 -5.82 22.34
CA ALA A 47 5.32 -6.97 22.98
C ALA A 47 6.58 -7.46 22.25
N LYS A 48 6.86 -6.95 21.04
CA LYS A 48 7.93 -7.40 20.16
C LYS A 48 9.09 -6.39 20.10
N PHE A 49 10.30 -6.87 19.78
CA PHE A 49 11.40 -5.98 19.45
C PHE A 49 11.12 -5.24 18.13
N TYR A 50 11.69 -4.05 17.95
CA TYR A 50 11.47 -3.22 16.74
C TYR A 50 11.69 -3.99 15.43
N GLN A 51 12.73 -4.82 15.33
CA GLN A 51 12.98 -5.63 14.14
C GLN A 51 11.95 -6.76 13.94
N GLN A 52 11.31 -7.23 15.01
CA GLN A 52 10.29 -8.29 14.95
C GLN A 52 8.91 -7.76 14.53
N VAL A 53 8.71 -6.46 14.59
CA VAL A 53 7.46 -5.81 14.13
C VAL A 53 7.38 -5.80 12.60
N VAL A 54 8.50 -5.72 11.88
CA VAL A 54 8.53 -5.65 10.41
C VAL A 54 7.67 -6.74 9.74
N PRO A 55 7.77 -8.03 10.10
CA PRO A 55 6.89 -9.06 9.52
C PRO A 55 5.40 -8.88 9.86
N LEU A 56 5.05 -8.20 10.95
CA LEU A 56 3.65 -7.91 11.28
C LEU A 56 3.08 -6.84 10.35
N THR A 57 3.89 -5.85 9.96
CA THR A 57 3.45 -4.78 9.07
C THR A 57 3.12 -5.28 7.67
N ASP A 58 3.76 -6.36 7.17
CA ASP A 58 3.39 -7.00 5.90
C ASP A 58 1.93 -7.45 5.84
N ARG A 59 1.35 -7.82 6.98
CA ARG A 59 0.03 -8.45 7.08
C ARG A 59 -1.11 -7.46 7.26
N ILE A 60 -0.79 -6.20 7.45
CA ILE A 60 -1.78 -5.12 7.61
C ILE A 60 -2.43 -4.83 6.27
N ASP A 61 -1.62 -4.53 5.26
CA ASP A 61 -2.08 -4.48 3.89
C ASP A 61 -1.29 -5.51 3.06
N TYR A 62 -1.84 -6.69 2.96
CA TYR A 62 -1.21 -7.83 2.28
C TYR A 62 -1.10 -7.67 0.76
N LEU A 63 -1.74 -6.66 0.16
CA LEU A 63 -1.61 -6.31 -1.25
C LEU A 63 -0.46 -5.34 -1.52
N CYS A 64 -0.07 -4.53 -0.51
CA CYS A 64 1.09 -3.64 -0.59
C CYS A 64 2.03 -3.76 0.64
N PRO A 65 2.55 -4.96 0.92
CA PRO A 65 3.34 -5.23 2.12
C PRO A 65 4.59 -4.35 2.23
N MET A 66 5.29 -4.10 1.12
CA MET A 66 6.51 -3.30 1.15
C MET A 66 6.25 -1.83 1.51
N THR A 67 5.10 -1.26 1.12
CA THR A 67 4.74 0.11 1.53
C THR A 67 4.52 0.19 3.04
N ASN A 68 3.90 -0.83 3.65
CA ASN A 68 3.73 -0.93 5.10
C ASN A 68 5.09 -1.05 5.81
N ASN A 69 5.96 -1.93 5.32
CA ASN A 69 7.32 -2.02 5.85
C ASN A 69 8.04 -0.66 5.75
N LEU A 70 7.93 0.01 4.59
CA LEU A 70 8.58 1.30 4.36
C LEU A 70 8.17 2.32 5.42
N CYS A 71 6.87 2.49 5.62
CA CYS A 71 6.36 3.46 6.56
C CYS A 71 6.86 3.20 7.99
N TYR A 72 6.81 1.94 8.43
CA TYR A 72 7.30 1.54 9.75
C TYR A 72 8.80 1.75 9.92
N VAL A 73 9.62 1.28 8.95
CA VAL A 73 11.08 1.42 9.08
C VAL A 73 11.52 2.88 9.03
N LEU A 74 10.88 3.72 8.20
CA LEU A 74 11.15 5.16 8.19
C LEU A 74 10.85 5.83 9.55
N ALA A 75 9.75 5.43 10.21
CA ALA A 75 9.41 5.95 11.53
C ALA A 75 10.48 5.58 12.57
N VAL A 76 10.94 4.33 12.58
CA VAL A 76 11.97 3.87 13.51
C VAL A 76 13.34 4.49 13.18
N GLU A 77 13.70 4.58 11.91
CA GLU A 77 14.93 5.23 11.45
C GLU A 77 15.00 6.71 11.85
N LYS A 78 13.85 7.40 11.80
CA LYS A 78 13.73 8.79 12.25
C LYS A 78 13.94 8.94 13.75
N LEU A 79 13.42 8.00 14.58
CA LEU A 79 13.70 7.98 16.03
C LEU A 79 15.17 7.69 16.35
N LEU A 80 15.82 6.84 15.55
CA LEU A 80 17.23 6.50 15.69
C LEU A 80 18.18 7.58 15.14
N GLY A 81 17.67 8.52 14.33
CA GLY A 81 18.52 9.46 13.59
C GLY A 81 19.45 8.77 12.58
N LEU A 82 19.00 7.65 11.99
CA LEU A 82 19.83 6.80 11.15
C LEU A 82 19.82 7.25 9.70
N GLU A 83 20.98 7.52 9.13
CA GLU A 83 21.14 7.83 7.71
C GLU A 83 21.16 6.56 6.87
N ILE A 84 20.33 6.54 5.83
CA ILE A 84 20.17 5.39 4.94
C ILE A 84 20.94 5.62 3.64
N PRO A 85 21.73 4.63 3.18
CA PRO A 85 22.50 4.76 1.94
C PRO A 85 21.61 5.11 0.73
N PRO A 86 22.10 5.97 -0.19
CA PRO A 86 21.33 6.40 -1.36
C PRO A 86 20.80 5.25 -2.20
N LYS A 87 21.61 4.23 -2.46
CA LYS A 87 21.18 3.03 -3.20
C LYS A 87 19.99 2.34 -2.54
N ALA A 88 20.02 2.20 -1.21
CA ALA A 88 18.91 1.60 -0.47
C ALA A 88 17.62 2.42 -0.58
N GLN A 89 17.74 3.76 -0.52
CA GLN A 89 16.58 4.64 -0.68
C GLN A 89 15.97 4.54 -2.10
N TRP A 90 16.79 4.53 -3.14
CA TRP A 90 16.34 4.36 -4.53
C TRP A 90 15.70 2.98 -4.76
N MET A 91 16.29 1.93 -4.20
CA MET A 91 15.70 0.58 -4.24
C MET A 91 14.35 0.53 -3.51
N ARG A 92 14.19 1.25 -2.40
CA ARG A 92 12.91 1.37 -1.70
C ARG A 92 11.86 2.02 -2.58
N VAL A 93 12.19 3.09 -3.32
CA VAL A 93 11.28 3.72 -4.27
C VAL A 93 10.91 2.75 -5.40
N LEU A 94 11.90 2.10 -6.03
CA LEU A 94 11.67 1.12 -7.10
C LEU A 94 10.70 0.02 -6.66
N MET A 95 10.97 -0.61 -5.52
CA MET A 95 10.17 -1.71 -5.01
C MET A 95 8.79 -1.25 -4.51
N ASN A 96 8.69 -0.03 -3.97
CA ASN A 96 7.44 0.55 -3.53
C ASN A 96 6.51 0.84 -4.71
N GLU A 97 7.04 1.36 -5.82
CA GLU A 97 6.23 1.61 -7.02
C GLU A 97 5.85 0.30 -7.75
N LEU A 98 6.70 -0.73 -7.76
CA LEU A 98 6.29 -2.07 -8.21
C LEU A 98 5.18 -2.64 -7.32
N THR A 99 5.24 -2.40 -6.02
CA THR A 99 4.20 -2.79 -5.07
C THR A 99 2.89 -2.03 -5.32
N ARG A 100 2.96 -0.74 -5.67
CA ARG A 100 1.79 0.06 -6.07
C ARG A 100 1.14 -0.51 -7.33
N ILE A 101 1.93 -0.80 -8.36
CA ILE A 101 1.43 -1.45 -9.59
C ILE A 101 0.77 -2.78 -9.24
N ASN A 102 1.43 -3.63 -8.45
CA ASN A 102 0.91 -4.92 -8.01
C ASN A 102 -0.45 -4.80 -7.30
N SER A 103 -0.59 -3.81 -6.43
CA SER A 103 -1.83 -3.54 -5.70
C SER A 103 -2.95 -3.06 -6.62
N HIS A 104 -2.66 -2.07 -7.49
CA HIS A 104 -3.64 -1.57 -8.44
C HIS A 104 -4.10 -2.63 -9.46
N LEU A 105 -3.24 -3.59 -9.82
CA LEU A 105 -3.64 -4.71 -10.68
C LEU A 105 -4.66 -5.63 -9.99
N VAL A 106 -4.50 -5.91 -8.69
CA VAL A 106 -5.52 -6.68 -7.94
C VAL A 106 -6.81 -5.90 -7.87
N TRP A 107 -6.74 -4.62 -7.48
CA TRP A 107 -7.92 -3.76 -7.43
C TRP A 107 -8.65 -3.70 -8.77
N LEU A 108 -7.93 -3.44 -9.87
CA LEU A 108 -8.52 -3.35 -11.21
C LEU A 108 -9.21 -4.65 -11.61
N GLY A 109 -8.56 -5.78 -11.35
CA GLY A 109 -9.11 -7.10 -11.65
C GLY A 109 -10.39 -7.38 -10.85
N THR A 110 -10.37 -7.19 -9.53
CA THR A 110 -11.52 -7.46 -8.66
C THR A 110 -12.67 -6.49 -8.90
N HIS A 111 -12.39 -5.20 -9.05
CA HIS A 111 -13.41 -4.20 -9.36
C HIS A 111 -14.08 -4.45 -10.72
N ALA A 112 -13.31 -4.81 -11.74
CA ALA A 112 -13.84 -5.20 -13.04
C ALA A 112 -14.72 -6.47 -12.94
N LEU A 113 -14.30 -7.45 -12.13
CA LEU A 113 -15.06 -8.67 -11.87
C LEU A 113 -16.40 -8.37 -11.18
N ASP A 114 -16.41 -7.48 -10.19
CA ASP A 114 -17.64 -7.06 -9.49
C ASP A 114 -18.67 -6.41 -10.43
N ILE A 115 -18.20 -5.77 -11.50
CA ILE A 115 -19.04 -5.18 -12.56
C ILE A 115 -19.35 -6.19 -13.68
N GLY A 116 -18.78 -7.42 -13.63
CA GLY A 116 -19.03 -8.50 -14.57
C GLY A 116 -17.96 -8.71 -15.65
N ALA A 117 -16.84 -7.98 -15.63
CA ALA A 117 -15.77 -8.08 -16.62
C ALA A 117 -14.65 -9.06 -16.17
N MET A 118 -14.96 -10.36 -16.12
CA MET A 118 -14.05 -11.41 -15.62
C MET A 118 -12.73 -11.52 -16.40
N THR A 119 -12.71 -11.24 -17.69
CA THR A 119 -11.51 -11.34 -18.52
C THR A 119 -10.39 -10.41 -18.03
N VAL A 120 -10.74 -9.20 -17.58
CA VAL A 120 -9.77 -8.22 -17.08
C VAL A 120 -9.09 -8.73 -15.80
N PHE A 121 -9.83 -9.43 -14.93
CA PHE A 121 -9.26 -10.07 -13.76
C PHE A 121 -8.11 -11.02 -14.13
N LEU A 122 -8.32 -11.91 -15.10
CA LEU A 122 -7.30 -12.86 -15.55
C LEU A 122 -6.07 -12.14 -16.14
N TYR A 123 -6.27 -11.07 -16.89
CA TYR A 123 -5.20 -10.31 -17.50
C TYR A 123 -4.38 -9.53 -16.46
N CYS A 124 -5.03 -8.89 -15.49
CA CYS A 124 -4.35 -8.22 -14.39
C CYS A 124 -3.46 -9.19 -13.58
N PHE A 125 -3.96 -10.40 -13.31
CA PHE A 125 -3.20 -11.41 -12.57
C PHE A 125 -2.03 -12.00 -13.37
N ARG A 126 -2.07 -11.96 -14.71
CA ARG A 126 -0.94 -12.33 -15.58
C ARG A 126 0.26 -11.40 -15.35
N GLU A 127 0.07 -10.08 -15.36
CA GLU A 127 1.14 -9.12 -15.11
C GLU A 127 1.54 -9.07 -13.62
N ARG A 128 0.57 -9.24 -12.73
CA ARG A 128 0.85 -9.34 -11.29
C ARG A 128 1.80 -10.49 -10.96
N GLU A 129 1.65 -11.65 -11.61
CA GLU A 129 2.52 -12.80 -11.43
C GLU A 129 3.99 -12.48 -11.74
N GLU A 130 4.26 -11.66 -12.74
CA GLU A 130 5.62 -11.25 -13.06
C GLU A 130 6.24 -10.37 -11.96
N ILE A 131 5.45 -9.48 -11.35
CA ILE A 131 5.91 -8.66 -10.22
C ILE A 131 6.18 -9.55 -8.99
N LEU A 132 5.33 -10.54 -8.72
CA LEU A 132 5.54 -11.47 -7.61
C LEU A 132 6.83 -12.29 -7.76
N LYS A 133 7.20 -12.65 -8.98
CA LYS A 133 8.51 -13.28 -9.28
C LYS A 133 9.67 -12.34 -8.98
N LEU A 134 9.54 -11.05 -9.28
CA LEU A 134 10.55 -10.05 -8.91
C LEU A 134 10.69 -9.92 -7.38
N PHE A 135 9.58 -9.95 -6.64
CA PHE A 135 9.60 -9.94 -5.18
C PHE A 135 10.28 -11.20 -4.61
N GLU A 136 9.97 -12.35 -5.17
CA GLU A 136 10.61 -13.62 -4.80
C GLU A 136 12.12 -13.61 -5.04
N MET A 137 12.58 -12.99 -6.14
CA MET A 137 14.02 -12.87 -6.42
C MET A 137 14.80 -12.14 -5.33
N VAL A 138 14.25 -11.05 -4.77
CA VAL A 138 14.96 -10.22 -3.79
C VAL A 138 14.75 -10.66 -2.35
N SER A 139 13.66 -11.35 -2.05
CA SER A 139 13.26 -11.66 -0.67
C SER A 139 13.06 -13.14 -0.38
N GLY A 140 12.96 -14.00 -1.41
CA GLY A 140 12.57 -15.40 -1.28
C GLY A 140 11.07 -15.60 -1.01
N GLN A 141 10.28 -14.52 -1.01
CA GLN A 141 8.84 -14.54 -0.75
C GLN A 141 8.08 -13.78 -1.84
N ARG A 142 6.92 -14.31 -2.23
CA ARG A 142 6.08 -13.71 -3.26
C ARG A 142 5.27 -12.51 -2.76
N MET A 143 4.79 -12.54 -1.52
CA MET A 143 3.89 -11.51 -0.96
C MET A 143 4.46 -10.89 0.33
N MET A 144 4.63 -11.66 1.41
CA MET A 144 5.07 -11.17 2.72
C MET A 144 6.60 -11.09 2.77
N THR A 145 7.14 -10.09 2.09
CA THR A 145 8.56 -10.03 1.74
C THR A 145 9.48 -9.64 2.88
N SER A 146 8.99 -8.80 3.81
CA SER A 146 9.82 -8.20 4.88
C SER A 146 11.19 -7.72 4.36
N TYR A 147 11.23 -7.20 3.14
CA TYR A 147 12.47 -6.86 2.43
C TYR A 147 13.10 -5.57 2.94
N PHE A 148 12.27 -4.60 3.28
CA PHE A 148 12.76 -3.37 3.90
C PHE A 148 13.05 -3.62 5.38
N ARG A 149 14.23 -3.21 5.80
CA ARG A 149 14.71 -3.38 7.17
C ARG A 149 15.14 -2.03 7.73
N ILE A 150 15.13 -1.93 9.05
CA ILE A 150 15.70 -0.76 9.74
C ILE A 150 17.18 -0.69 9.37
N GLY A 151 17.57 0.44 8.78
CA GLY A 151 18.91 0.67 8.26
C GLY A 151 19.13 0.27 6.80
N GLY A 152 18.07 -0.04 6.02
CA GLY A 152 18.20 -0.31 4.59
C GLY A 152 17.38 -1.47 4.07
N LEU A 153 18.02 -2.45 3.42
CA LEU A 153 17.40 -3.61 2.81
C LEU A 153 17.90 -4.90 3.45
N ALA A 154 17.13 -5.97 3.34
CA ALA A 154 17.53 -7.28 3.85
C ALA A 154 18.77 -7.83 3.12
N LEU A 155 18.77 -7.76 1.79
CA LEU A 155 19.81 -8.32 0.90
C LEU A 155 20.01 -7.41 -0.31
N GLU A 156 21.17 -7.48 -0.93
CA GLU A 156 21.43 -6.93 -2.26
C GLU A 156 20.53 -7.63 -3.30
N PRO A 157 20.04 -6.91 -4.32
CA PRO A 157 19.35 -7.53 -5.44
C PRO A 157 20.26 -8.57 -6.14
N PRO A 158 19.74 -9.76 -6.50
CA PRO A 158 20.53 -10.77 -7.18
C PRO A 158 20.85 -10.37 -8.62
N LEU A 159 21.85 -11.03 -9.21
CA LEU A 159 22.17 -10.87 -10.63
C LEU A 159 20.95 -11.17 -11.49
N GLY A 160 20.74 -10.37 -12.53
CA GLY A 160 19.61 -10.49 -13.46
C GLY A 160 18.31 -9.83 -12.96
N PHE A 161 18.28 -9.27 -11.75
CA PHE A 161 17.09 -8.61 -11.22
C PHE A 161 16.73 -7.34 -12.03
N PHE A 162 17.67 -6.43 -12.21
CA PHE A 162 17.43 -5.18 -12.92
C PHE A 162 17.06 -5.40 -14.41
N GLU A 163 17.63 -6.41 -15.05
CA GLU A 163 17.27 -6.80 -16.41
C GLU A 163 15.81 -7.24 -16.50
N ARG A 164 15.36 -8.08 -15.58
CA ARG A 164 13.95 -8.49 -15.53
C ARG A 164 13.00 -7.34 -15.22
N VAL A 165 13.38 -6.42 -14.34
CA VAL A 165 12.57 -5.23 -14.09
C VAL A 165 12.48 -4.39 -15.38
N ARG A 166 13.57 -4.22 -16.14
CA ARG A 166 13.55 -3.51 -17.45
C ARG A 166 12.62 -4.16 -18.47
N GLU A 167 12.63 -5.48 -18.56
CA GLU A 167 11.73 -6.24 -19.43
C GLU A 167 10.26 -5.98 -19.05
N PHE A 168 9.95 -6.03 -17.76
CA PHE A 168 8.60 -5.73 -17.26
C PHE A 168 8.18 -4.30 -17.61
N VAL A 169 8.98 -3.31 -17.24
CA VAL A 169 8.71 -1.88 -17.46
C VAL A 169 8.51 -1.56 -18.94
N GLY A 170 9.30 -2.19 -19.84
CA GLY A 170 9.21 -1.95 -21.29
C GLY A 170 7.90 -2.44 -21.91
N ARG A 171 7.33 -3.53 -21.40
CA ARG A 171 6.08 -4.11 -21.96
C ARG A 171 4.82 -3.67 -21.23
N PHE A 172 4.92 -3.20 -19.97
CA PHE A 172 3.78 -2.90 -19.13
C PHE A 172 2.85 -1.81 -19.68
N PRO A 173 3.31 -0.70 -20.33
CA PRO A 173 2.43 0.30 -20.93
C PRO A 173 1.42 -0.29 -21.91
N SER A 174 1.83 -1.22 -22.77
CA SER A 174 0.94 -1.89 -23.71
C SER A 174 -0.12 -2.76 -23.03
N LYS A 175 0.17 -3.23 -21.81
CA LYS A 175 -0.79 -4.00 -21.00
C LYS A 175 -1.83 -3.10 -20.35
N VAL A 176 -1.43 -1.90 -19.93
CA VAL A 176 -2.38 -0.87 -19.48
C VAL A 176 -3.32 -0.47 -20.61
N ASP A 177 -2.80 -0.30 -21.85
CA ASP A 177 -3.64 -0.03 -23.04
C ASP A 177 -4.65 -1.16 -23.28
N GLU A 178 -4.24 -2.42 -23.09
CA GLU A 178 -5.11 -3.60 -23.20
C GLU A 178 -6.28 -3.53 -22.19
N TYR A 179 -6.02 -3.14 -20.93
CA TYR A 179 -7.07 -2.96 -19.92
C TYR A 179 -8.01 -1.81 -20.23
N GLU A 180 -7.48 -0.66 -20.67
CA GLU A 180 -8.29 0.49 -21.05
C GLU A 180 -9.18 0.18 -22.26
N ASN A 181 -8.67 -0.52 -23.26
CA ASN A 181 -9.46 -0.94 -24.43
C ASN A 181 -10.63 -1.87 -24.05
N LEU A 182 -10.49 -2.67 -22.99
CA LEU A 182 -11.54 -3.56 -22.52
C LEU A 182 -12.59 -2.86 -21.65
N LEU A 183 -12.18 -1.86 -20.86
CA LEU A 183 -13.03 -1.26 -19.82
C LEU A 183 -13.44 0.17 -20.11
N THR A 184 -12.49 1.07 -20.39
CA THR A 184 -12.71 2.53 -20.38
C THR A 184 -13.80 2.97 -21.35
N GLY A 185 -13.84 2.36 -22.55
CA GLY A 185 -14.86 2.63 -23.58
C GLY A 185 -16.05 1.67 -23.56
N ASN A 186 -16.12 0.73 -22.63
CA ASN A 186 -17.20 -0.24 -22.58
C ASN A 186 -18.49 0.41 -22.06
N PRO A 187 -19.61 0.37 -22.82
CA PRO A 187 -20.86 1.03 -22.44
C PRO A 187 -21.41 0.54 -21.10
N ILE A 188 -21.32 -0.76 -20.81
CA ILE A 188 -21.81 -1.33 -19.53
C ILE A 188 -20.97 -0.79 -18.37
N PHE A 189 -19.64 -0.79 -18.52
CA PHE A 189 -18.73 -0.25 -17.50
C PHE A 189 -18.98 1.24 -17.27
N MET A 190 -19.12 2.03 -18.33
CA MET A 190 -19.44 3.45 -18.23
C MET A 190 -20.78 3.70 -17.52
N MET A 191 -21.84 2.96 -17.87
CA MET A 191 -23.16 3.08 -17.23
C MET A 191 -23.12 2.70 -15.74
N ARG A 192 -22.25 1.76 -15.35
CA ARG A 192 -22.11 1.29 -13.97
C ARG A 192 -21.15 2.12 -13.10
N THR A 193 -20.43 3.08 -13.70
CA THR A 193 -19.37 3.83 -13.01
C THR A 193 -19.51 5.34 -13.11
N GLN A 194 -20.00 5.87 -14.24
CA GLN A 194 -20.21 7.30 -14.42
C GLN A 194 -21.43 7.78 -13.64
N GLY A 195 -21.23 8.83 -12.85
CA GLY A 195 -22.28 9.42 -12.03
C GLY A 195 -22.68 8.58 -10.79
N VAL A 196 -22.06 7.41 -10.59
CA VAL A 196 -22.35 6.49 -9.48
C VAL A 196 -21.45 6.80 -8.30
N ALA A 197 -21.98 6.73 -7.08
CA ALA A 197 -21.28 6.92 -5.81
C ALA A 197 -20.41 8.19 -5.80
N LYS A 198 -21.03 9.32 -6.08
CA LYS A 198 -20.38 10.64 -6.10
C LYS A 198 -19.96 11.08 -4.70
N LEU A 199 -18.76 11.63 -4.61
CA LEU A 199 -18.21 12.26 -3.42
C LEU A 199 -17.67 13.63 -3.80
N THR A 200 -18.16 14.69 -3.18
CA THR A 200 -17.65 16.04 -3.41
C THR A 200 -16.29 16.23 -2.75
N ALA A 201 -15.50 17.22 -3.19
CA ALA A 201 -14.22 17.54 -2.57
C ALA A 201 -14.38 17.92 -1.09
N GLU A 202 -15.42 18.68 -0.77
CA GLU A 202 -15.73 19.13 0.61
C GLU A 202 -16.02 17.93 1.51
N ASP A 203 -16.92 17.02 1.09
CA ASP A 203 -17.27 15.82 1.84
C ASP A 203 -16.05 14.88 1.97
N ALA A 204 -15.23 14.75 0.90
CA ALA A 204 -14.03 13.92 0.93
C ALA A 204 -13.01 14.41 1.97
N ILE A 205 -12.77 15.72 2.03
CA ILE A 205 -11.89 16.34 3.02
C ILE A 205 -12.47 16.21 4.42
N ALA A 206 -13.75 16.51 4.61
CA ALA A 206 -14.42 16.46 5.91
C ALA A 206 -14.42 15.05 6.51
N LEU A 207 -14.52 14.00 5.68
CA LEU A 207 -14.49 12.60 6.09
C LEU A 207 -13.06 12.02 6.17
N GLY A 208 -12.03 12.80 5.84
CA GLY A 208 -10.63 12.39 5.90
C GLY A 208 -10.21 11.41 4.81
N ALA A 209 -10.91 11.39 3.66
CA ALA A 209 -10.53 10.58 2.50
C ALA A 209 -9.12 10.94 2.02
N THR A 210 -8.41 9.97 1.47
CA THR A 210 -7.03 10.13 1.00
C THR A 210 -6.79 9.36 -0.30
N GLY A 211 -5.65 9.65 -0.93
CA GLY A 211 -5.19 8.94 -2.11
C GLY A 211 -6.11 9.10 -3.33
N PRO A 212 -6.23 8.05 -4.16
CA PRO A 212 -7.07 8.08 -5.36
C PRO A 212 -8.55 8.39 -5.08
N THR A 213 -9.05 8.07 -3.88
CA THR A 213 -10.43 8.41 -3.47
C THR A 213 -10.61 9.91 -3.35
N LEU A 214 -9.64 10.61 -2.74
CA LEU A 214 -9.63 12.07 -2.62
C LEU A 214 -9.33 12.74 -3.97
N ARG A 215 -8.32 12.25 -4.70
CA ARG A 215 -7.92 12.79 -6.02
C ARG A 215 -9.00 12.63 -7.07
N GLY A 216 -9.83 11.59 -6.98
CA GLY A 216 -11.02 11.43 -7.83
C GLY A 216 -12.06 12.53 -7.65
N SER A 217 -12.05 13.23 -6.52
CA SER A 217 -12.93 14.36 -6.18
C SER A 217 -12.28 15.74 -6.41
N GLY A 218 -11.15 15.81 -7.12
CA GLY A 218 -10.54 17.07 -7.53
C GLY A 218 -9.48 17.66 -6.61
N VAL A 219 -9.11 16.95 -5.54
CA VAL A 219 -8.11 17.45 -4.57
C VAL A 219 -6.72 16.91 -4.94
N ASP A 220 -5.81 17.82 -5.27
CA ASP A 220 -4.44 17.50 -5.70
C ASP A 220 -3.49 17.40 -4.50
N ILE A 221 -3.53 16.26 -3.79
CA ILE A 221 -2.62 15.94 -2.68
C ILE A 221 -1.99 14.56 -2.93
N ASP A 222 -0.66 14.50 -2.79
CA ASP A 222 0.11 13.25 -2.83
C ASP A 222 1.38 13.41 -2.00
N LEU A 223 1.56 12.57 -1.00
CA LEU A 223 2.68 12.67 -0.05
C LEU A 223 4.04 12.45 -0.70
N ARG A 224 4.10 11.76 -1.84
CA ARG A 224 5.36 11.57 -2.58
C ARG A 224 5.92 12.90 -3.12
N ARG A 225 5.02 13.87 -3.41
CA ARG A 225 5.37 15.23 -3.85
C ARG A 225 5.38 16.22 -2.69
N ASP A 226 4.33 16.20 -1.86
CA ASP A 226 4.05 17.27 -0.89
C ASP A 226 4.84 17.10 0.41
N MET A 227 5.21 15.85 0.75
CA MET A 227 6.06 15.48 1.89
C MET A 227 7.02 14.34 1.48
N PRO A 228 7.97 14.58 0.57
CA PRO A 228 8.79 13.53 -0.02
C PRO A 228 9.57 12.74 1.03
N TYR A 229 9.70 11.46 0.79
CA TYR A 229 10.43 10.49 1.60
C TYR A 229 11.23 9.54 0.70
N SER A 230 12.25 8.86 1.24
CA SER A 230 13.06 7.85 0.52
C SER A 230 13.52 8.29 -0.88
N SER A 231 13.94 9.53 -1.05
CA SER A 231 14.43 10.08 -2.33
C SER A 231 13.38 10.30 -3.43
N TYR A 232 12.07 10.35 -3.13
CA TYR A 232 11.04 10.67 -4.13
C TYR A 232 11.25 12.03 -4.79
N GLU A 233 11.93 12.97 -4.15
CA GLU A 233 12.32 14.29 -4.70
C GLU A 233 13.19 14.21 -5.96
N ASN A 234 13.84 13.08 -6.21
CA ASN A 234 14.69 12.85 -7.39
C ASN A 234 13.91 12.36 -8.62
N PHE A 235 12.62 12.06 -8.47
CA PHE A 235 11.79 11.49 -9.54
C PHE A 235 10.78 12.48 -10.08
N LYS A 236 10.58 12.46 -11.38
CA LYS A 236 9.59 13.28 -12.07
C LYS A 236 8.38 12.44 -12.44
N PHE A 237 7.22 12.78 -11.91
CA PHE A 237 5.95 12.12 -12.18
C PHE A 237 4.80 13.10 -12.06
N LYS A 238 3.67 12.75 -12.65
CA LYS A 238 2.42 13.52 -12.54
C LYS A 238 1.50 12.86 -11.53
N ILE A 239 0.71 13.68 -10.84
CA ILE A 239 -0.31 13.20 -9.93
C ILE A 239 -1.64 13.19 -10.68
N PRO A 240 -2.25 12.01 -10.87
CA PRO A 240 -3.55 11.93 -11.52
C PRO A 240 -4.66 12.49 -10.63
N VAL A 241 -5.39 13.47 -11.15
CA VAL A 241 -6.55 14.09 -10.51
C VAL A 241 -7.72 14.05 -11.49
N ALA A 242 -8.93 13.83 -10.98
CA ALA A 242 -10.19 13.91 -11.71
C ALA A 242 -11.19 14.76 -10.92
N GLN A 243 -12.22 15.31 -11.57
CA GLN A 243 -13.11 16.28 -10.94
C GLN A 243 -14.50 15.75 -10.62
N GLU A 244 -14.87 14.62 -11.23
CA GLU A 244 -16.25 14.10 -11.23
C GLU A 244 -16.65 13.47 -9.88
N GLY A 245 -15.69 13.02 -9.09
CA GLY A 245 -15.89 12.42 -7.77
C GLY A 245 -16.64 11.08 -7.77
N ASP A 246 -16.86 10.47 -8.93
CA ASP A 246 -17.60 9.21 -9.08
C ASP A 246 -16.67 7.98 -9.15
N VAL A 247 -17.25 6.81 -9.34
CA VAL A 247 -16.50 5.55 -9.51
C VAL A 247 -15.56 5.62 -10.69
N PHE A 248 -16.00 6.22 -11.82
CA PHE A 248 -15.18 6.33 -13.02
C PHE A 248 -13.97 7.24 -12.80
N ALA A 249 -14.15 8.36 -12.10
CA ALA A 249 -13.07 9.27 -11.74
C ALA A 249 -11.98 8.56 -10.90
N ARG A 250 -12.39 7.80 -9.87
CA ARG A 250 -11.47 7.01 -9.04
C ARG A 250 -10.76 5.90 -9.84
N TYR A 251 -11.47 5.28 -10.80
CA TYR A 251 -10.88 4.32 -11.74
C TYR A 251 -9.80 4.99 -12.59
N MET A 252 -10.10 6.13 -13.23
CA MET A 252 -9.15 6.83 -14.09
C MET A 252 -7.91 7.32 -13.34
N CYS A 253 -8.05 7.77 -12.08
CA CYS A 253 -6.90 8.13 -11.25
C CYS A 253 -5.94 6.94 -11.10
N ARG A 254 -6.43 5.75 -10.75
CA ARG A 254 -5.58 4.57 -10.55
C ARG A 254 -4.98 4.02 -11.83
N VAL A 255 -5.73 4.04 -12.95
CA VAL A 255 -5.18 3.62 -14.26
C VAL A 255 -4.03 4.54 -14.69
N ARG A 256 -4.18 5.84 -14.48
CA ARG A 256 -3.09 6.79 -14.74
C ARG A 256 -1.92 6.59 -13.78
N GLU A 257 -2.18 6.28 -12.50
CA GLU A 257 -1.12 5.95 -11.54
C GLU A 257 -0.30 4.72 -11.93
N LEU A 258 -0.91 3.71 -12.57
CA LEU A 258 -0.15 2.57 -13.11
C LEU A 258 0.94 3.02 -14.10
N ARG A 259 0.64 4.01 -14.95
CA ARG A 259 1.59 4.56 -15.91
C ARG A 259 2.67 5.39 -15.23
N GLU A 260 2.28 6.27 -14.30
CA GLU A 260 3.24 7.11 -13.58
C GLU A 260 4.17 6.27 -12.70
N SER A 261 3.66 5.25 -12.02
CA SER A 261 4.49 4.31 -11.25
C SER A 261 5.49 3.56 -12.15
N ASN A 262 5.08 3.16 -13.35
CA ASN A 262 5.98 2.56 -14.32
C ASN A 262 7.11 3.50 -14.75
N GLU A 263 6.80 4.79 -14.96
CA GLU A 263 7.82 5.81 -15.29
C GLU A 263 8.77 6.08 -14.12
N ILE A 264 8.28 6.06 -12.86
CA ILE A 264 9.15 6.16 -11.67
C ILE A 264 10.10 4.96 -11.61
N VAL A 265 9.61 3.73 -11.81
CA VAL A 265 10.44 2.53 -11.82
C VAL A 265 11.51 2.61 -12.90
N LYS A 266 11.19 3.10 -14.10
CA LYS A 266 12.13 3.31 -15.19
C LYS A 266 13.22 4.33 -14.82
N GLN A 267 12.84 5.48 -14.27
CA GLN A 267 13.79 6.48 -13.79
C GLN A 267 14.69 5.89 -12.69
N ALA A 268 14.14 5.09 -11.77
CA ALA A 268 14.91 4.44 -10.72
C ALA A 268 15.95 3.45 -11.28
N LEU A 269 15.61 2.71 -12.33
CA LEU A 269 16.55 1.82 -13.01
C LEU A 269 17.70 2.56 -13.72
N ASP A 270 17.38 3.71 -14.31
CA ASP A 270 18.35 4.47 -15.10
C ASP A 270 19.28 5.33 -14.23
N GLY A 271 18.81 5.79 -13.06
CA GLY A 271 19.56 6.63 -12.15
C GLY A 271 20.06 5.95 -10.88
N MET A 272 19.94 4.62 -10.75
CA MET A 272 20.31 3.89 -9.53
C MET A 272 21.75 4.16 -9.10
N PRO A 273 21.99 4.77 -7.94
CA PRO A 273 23.35 5.01 -7.48
C PRO A 273 24.04 3.70 -7.06
N GLU A 274 25.36 3.69 -7.19
CA GLU A 274 26.18 2.60 -6.63
C GLU A 274 26.38 2.79 -5.12
N GLY A 275 26.71 1.70 -4.42
CA GLY A 275 26.99 1.73 -2.99
C GLY A 275 26.31 0.62 -2.21
N PRO A 276 26.43 0.65 -0.88
CA PRO A 276 25.82 -0.35 -0.01
C PRO A 276 24.29 -0.18 0.06
N VAL A 277 23.58 -1.26 0.39
CA VAL A 277 22.14 -1.26 0.67
C VAL A 277 21.83 -1.29 2.16
N LYS A 278 22.83 -1.26 3.01
CA LYS A 278 22.71 -1.22 4.47
C LYS A 278 23.52 -0.08 5.04
N ALA A 279 22.98 0.61 6.04
CA ALA A 279 23.70 1.60 6.81
C ALA A 279 24.81 0.94 7.65
N ASP A 280 25.89 1.67 7.86
CA ASP A 280 26.95 1.24 8.78
C ASP A 280 26.58 1.66 10.21
N ALA A 281 25.79 0.82 10.88
CA ALA A 281 25.32 1.03 12.24
C ALA A 281 25.43 -0.26 13.06
N PRO A 282 26.63 -0.58 13.55
CA PRO A 282 26.87 -1.77 14.39
C PRO A 282 25.96 -1.77 15.63
N GLY A 283 25.33 -2.91 15.88
CA GLY A 283 24.37 -3.08 16.99
C GLY A 283 22.92 -2.73 16.67
N ILE A 284 22.64 -2.12 15.50
CA ILE A 284 21.28 -1.85 14.99
C ILE A 284 21.03 -2.65 13.71
N VAL A 285 21.97 -2.55 12.75
CA VAL A 285 21.86 -3.23 11.46
C VAL A 285 22.55 -4.58 11.53
N LEU A 286 21.86 -5.62 11.05
CA LEU A 286 22.41 -6.97 11.02
C LEU A 286 23.66 -7.04 10.12
N PRO A 287 24.79 -7.55 10.63
CA PRO A 287 26.01 -7.68 9.86
C PRO A 287 25.86 -8.69 8.72
N ASP A 288 26.70 -8.56 7.71
CA ASP A 288 26.74 -9.49 6.59
C ASP A 288 27.20 -10.87 7.02
N ARG A 289 26.65 -11.89 6.39
CA ARG A 289 26.89 -13.30 6.76
C ARG A 289 28.38 -13.68 6.71
N GLU A 290 29.12 -13.16 5.74
CA GLU A 290 30.56 -13.46 5.63
C GLU A 290 31.38 -12.76 6.74
N LYS A 291 30.98 -11.55 7.16
CA LYS A 291 31.61 -10.87 8.31
C LYS A 291 31.40 -11.66 9.59
N MET A 292 30.22 -12.26 9.80
CA MET A 292 29.95 -13.09 11.00
C MET A 292 30.81 -14.33 11.08
N LYS A 293 31.30 -14.87 9.94
CA LYS A 293 32.19 -16.06 9.91
C LYS A 293 33.65 -15.71 10.25
N THR A 294 34.04 -14.47 10.06
CA THR A 294 35.46 -14.05 10.13
C THR A 294 35.77 -13.03 11.22
N GLN A 295 34.76 -12.35 11.75
CA GLN A 295 34.92 -11.28 12.76
C GLN A 295 34.05 -11.58 13.99
N MET A 296 34.70 -11.63 15.15
CA MET A 296 34.03 -11.94 16.41
C MET A 296 33.00 -10.87 16.79
N GLU A 297 33.32 -9.59 16.58
CA GLU A 297 32.42 -8.47 16.88
C GLU A 297 31.14 -8.54 16.05
N ALA A 298 31.23 -8.91 14.77
CA ALA A 298 30.08 -9.09 13.91
C ALA A 298 29.16 -10.21 14.42
N LEU A 299 29.74 -11.31 14.88
CA LEU A 299 28.98 -12.41 15.49
C LEU A 299 28.30 -12.00 16.78
N ILE A 300 28.98 -11.21 17.64
CA ILE A 300 28.41 -10.69 18.90
C ILE A 300 27.25 -9.73 18.61
N TYR A 301 27.42 -8.79 17.67
CA TYR A 301 26.34 -7.89 17.28
C TYR A 301 25.12 -8.65 16.73
N HIS A 302 25.35 -9.61 15.85
CA HIS A 302 24.27 -10.46 15.35
C HIS A 302 23.51 -11.15 16.51
N PHE A 303 24.24 -11.78 17.43
CA PHE A 303 23.64 -12.49 18.56
C PHE A 303 22.79 -11.51 19.41
N LYS A 304 23.35 -10.36 19.79
CA LYS A 304 22.64 -9.36 20.60
C LYS A 304 21.39 -8.82 19.92
N ILE A 305 21.50 -8.43 18.65
CA ILE A 305 20.34 -7.91 17.89
C ILE A 305 19.20 -8.94 17.86
N ILE A 306 19.52 -10.23 17.68
CA ILE A 306 18.49 -11.28 17.58
C ILE A 306 17.87 -11.61 18.95
N THR A 307 18.68 -11.65 20.01
CA THR A 307 18.21 -12.11 21.34
C THR A 307 17.66 -11.00 22.22
N GLU A 308 18.25 -9.80 22.16
CA GLU A 308 17.95 -8.68 23.05
C GLU A 308 17.29 -7.50 22.31
N GLY A 309 17.40 -7.46 20.97
CA GLY A 309 17.04 -6.30 20.16
C GLY A 309 18.03 -5.15 20.31
N PHE A 310 17.64 -3.96 19.91
CA PHE A 310 18.39 -2.72 20.08
C PHE A 310 17.47 -1.66 20.71
N ALA A 311 18.03 -0.84 21.58
CA ALA A 311 17.29 0.25 22.21
C ALA A 311 17.06 1.39 21.20
N VAL A 312 15.88 1.98 21.22
CA VAL A 312 15.52 3.17 20.46
C VAL A 312 15.38 4.33 21.44
N PRO A 313 15.97 5.50 21.18
CA PRO A 313 15.89 6.66 22.08
C PRO A 313 14.44 6.97 22.47
N ALA A 314 14.23 7.40 23.72
CA ALA A 314 12.91 7.82 24.19
C ALA A 314 12.42 9.02 23.38
N GLY A 315 11.18 8.96 22.93
CA GLY A 315 10.57 9.98 22.09
C GLY A 315 9.37 9.47 21.35
N GLU A 316 8.81 10.32 20.52
CA GLU A 316 7.66 9.98 19.68
C GLU A 316 7.86 10.46 18.24
N VAL A 317 7.25 9.78 17.29
CA VAL A 317 7.32 10.12 15.88
C VAL A 317 6.02 9.75 15.18
N TYR A 318 5.60 10.60 14.26
CA TYR A 318 4.65 10.25 13.21
C TYR A 318 5.37 10.28 11.86
N GLN A 319 5.20 9.21 11.10
CA GLN A 319 5.70 9.10 9.74
C GLN A 319 4.58 8.61 8.84
N ALA A 320 4.32 9.35 7.77
CA ALA A 320 3.33 8.98 6.77
C ALA A 320 4.03 8.68 5.43
N VAL A 321 3.38 7.84 4.63
CA VAL A 321 3.74 7.53 3.24
C VAL A 321 2.47 7.46 2.38
N GLU A 322 2.61 7.67 1.09
CA GLU A 322 1.53 7.47 0.12
C GLU A 322 1.45 5.99 -0.25
N SER A 323 0.46 5.28 0.31
CA SER A 323 0.13 3.92 -0.10
C SER A 323 -0.73 3.93 -1.38
N PRO A 324 -0.95 2.78 -2.06
CA PRO A 324 -1.88 2.70 -3.19
C PRO A 324 -3.31 3.18 -2.89
N ARG A 325 -3.69 3.21 -1.61
CA ARG A 325 -5.01 3.63 -1.11
C ARG A 325 -5.03 5.06 -0.57
N GLY A 326 -3.84 5.64 -0.35
CA GLY A 326 -3.67 6.99 0.16
C GLY A 326 -2.70 7.07 1.33
N GLU A 327 -2.88 8.07 2.18
CA GLU A 327 -2.00 8.29 3.33
C GLU A 327 -2.11 7.15 4.34
N MET A 328 -1.00 6.45 4.52
CA MET A 328 -0.78 5.49 5.60
C MET A 328 0.30 6.03 6.53
N GLY A 329 0.09 5.92 7.84
CA GLY A 329 1.01 6.47 8.83
C GLY A 329 1.24 5.56 10.02
N TYR A 330 2.45 5.65 10.59
CA TYR A 330 2.78 5.05 11.87
C TYR A 330 3.12 6.12 12.89
N TYR A 331 2.41 6.10 14.02
CA TYR A 331 2.75 6.83 15.21
C TYR A 331 3.38 5.88 16.21
N ILE A 332 4.63 6.13 16.56
CA ILE A 332 5.43 5.27 17.43
C ILE A 332 5.90 6.09 18.62
N VAL A 333 5.71 5.54 19.83
CA VAL A 333 6.26 6.05 21.07
C VAL A 333 7.31 5.07 21.58
N SER A 334 8.50 5.56 21.88
CA SER A 334 9.59 4.82 22.48
C SER A 334 9.86 5.33 23.90
N ASP A 335 10.08 4.41 24.84
CA ASP A 335 10.48 4.71 26.21
C ASP A 335 11.98 4.53 26.47
N GLY A 336 12.77 4.31 25.40
CA GLY A 336 14.20 4.04 25.50
C GLY A 336 14.56 2.56 25.56
N THR A 337 13.59 1.66 25.48
CA THR A 337 13.80 0.21 25.50
C THR A 337 13.94 -0.38 24.09
N ALA A 338 14.15 -1.69 24.00
CA ALA A 338 14.22 -2.41 22.73
C ALA A 338 12.84 -2.74 22.14
N LYS A 339 11.76 -2.37 22.82
CA LYS A 339 10.38 -2.59 22.39
C LYS A 339 9.67 -1.25 22.29
N PRO A 340 8.78 -1.05 21.30
CA PRO A 340 7.96 0.16 21.25
C PRO A 340 6.97 0.18 22.42
N TYR A 341 6.85 1.33 23.09
CA TYR A 341 5.85 1.55 24.14
C TYR A 341 4.44 1.61 23.55
N ARG A 342 4.29 2.28 22.40
CA ARG A 342 3.04 2.34 21.64
C ARG A 342 3.32 2.33 20.15
N VAL A 343 2.52 1.58 19.40
CA VAL A 343 2.45 1.64 17.94
C VAL A 343 0.98 1.86 17.56
N HIS A 344 0.72 2.94 16.86
CA HIS A 344 -0.60 3.23 16.29
C HIS A 344 -0.48 3.41 14.77
N MET A 345 -1.43 2.85 14.05
CA MET A 345 -1.46 2.84 12.59
C MET A 345 -2.63 3.67 12.07
N ARG A 346 -2.33 4.75 11.36
CA ARG A 346 -3.33 5.44 10.56
C ARG A 346 -3.56 4.66 9.28
N ALA A 347 -4.76 4.12 9.14
CA ALA A 347 -5.17 3.32 7.99
C ALA A 347 -5.85 4.20 6.93
N ALA A 348 -5.33 4.21 5.71
CA ALA A 348 -5.97 4.87 4.58
C ALA A 348 -7.34 4.26 4.28
N CYS A 349 -7.43 2.92 4.32
CA CYS A 349 -8.66 2.18 4.05
C CYS A 349 -9.78 2.50 5.04
N LEU A 350 -9.48 2.68 6.33
CA LEU A 350 -10.50 3.03 7.32
C LEU A 350 -11.09 4.42 7.06
N ALA A 351 -10.23 5.40 6.76
CA ALA A 351 -10.66 6.75 6.42
C ALA A 351 -11.52 6.75 5.13
N ASN A 352 -11.09 6.02 4.11
CA ASN A 352 -11.84 5.91 2.86
C ASN A 352 -13.18 5.16 3.05
N LEU A 353 -13.25 4.13 3.91
CA LEU A 353 -14.49 3.40 4.18
C LEU A 353 -15.55 4.31 4.83
N GLN A 354 -15.15 5.28 5.63
CA GLN A 354 -16.07 6.25 6.24
C GLN A 354 -16.85 7.09 5.22
N THR A 355 -16.39 7.16 3.97
CA THR A 355 -17.08 7.88 2.89
C THR A 355 -18.25 7.07 2.30
N LEU A 356 -18.32 5.76 2.55
CA LEU A 356 -19.29 4.86 1.93
C LEU A 356 -20.76 5.26 2.18
N PRO A 357 -21.19 5.66 3.39
CA PRO A 357 -22.55 6.15 3.60
C PRO A 357 -22.90 7.33 2.69
N LYS A 358 -22.02 8.32 2.62
CA LYS A 358 -22.23 9.50 1.77
C LYS A 358 -22.33 9.18 0.29
N MET A 359 -21.59 8.17 -0.18
CA MET A 359 -21.56 7.74 -1.57
C MET A 359 -22.80 6.94 -1.99
N CYS A 360 -23.41 6.19 -1.06
CA CYS A 360 -24.40 5.17 -1.38
C CYS A 360 -25.84 5.54 -1.01
N GLU A 361 -26.04 6.39 -0.01
CA GLU A 361 -27.40 6.79 0.43
C GLU A 361 -28.12 7.54 -0.69
N GLY A 362 -29.36 7.11 -1.00
CA GLY A 362 -30.15 7.59 -2.13
C GLY A 362 -29.85 6.90 -3.47
N GLY A 363 -28.83 6.05 -3.55
CA GLY A 363 -28.47 5.25 -4.73
C GLY A 363 -29.16 3.88 -4.73
N LEU A 364 -28.77 3.04 -5.69
CA LEU A 364 -29.30 1.67 -5.83
C LEU A 364 -28.43 0.65 -5.09
N ILE A 365 -29.00 -0.47 -4.67
CA ILE A 365 -28.25 -1.61 -4.08
C ILE A 365 -27.09 -2.04 -4.99
N ALA A 366 -27.32 -2.10 -6.29
CA ALA A 366 -26.29 -2.46 -7.26
C ALA A 366 -25.12 -1.47 -7.27
N ASP A 367 -25.33 -0.20 -6.93
CA ASP A 367 -24.31 0.82 -6.89
C ASP A 367 -23.41 0.71 -5.64
N VAL A 368 -23.94 0.10 -4.56
CA VAL A 368 -23.14 -0.19 -3.36
C VAL A 368 -21.93 -1.07 -3.67
N VAL A 369 -22.12 -2.08 -4.52
CA VAL A 369 -21.03 -2.97 -4.97
C VAL A 369 -19.95 -2.17 -5.72
N ALA A 370 -20.37 -1.32 -6.67
CA ALA A 370 -19.45 -0.49 -7.43
C ALA A 370 -18.73 0.54 -6.54
N ALA A 371 -19.44 1.12 -5.55
CA ALA A 371 -18.87 2.04 -4.58
C ALA A 371 -17.78 1.37 -3.73
N ILE A 372 -18.08 0.22 -3.11
CA ILE A 372 -17.10 -0.55 -2.30
C ILE A 372 -15.88 -0.90 -3.14
N GLY A 373 -16.06 -1.47 -4.34
CA GLY A 373 -14.95 -1.78 -5.24
C GLY A 373 -14.11 -0.54 -5.61
N SER A 374 -14.72 0.63 -5.73
CA SER A 374 -14.04 1.86 -6.16
C SER A 374 -13.11 2.47 -5.11
N ILE A 375 -13.35 2.23 -3.81
CA ILE A 375 -12.51 2.76 -2.73
C ILE A 375 -11.30 1.87 -2.42
N ASP A 376 -11.22 0.68 -3.01
CA ASP A 376 -10.08 -0.25 -2.91
C ASP A 376 -9.69 -0.56 -1.46
N ILE A 377 -10.64 -1.00 -0.65
CA ILE A 377 -10.40 -1.30 0.77
C ILE A 377 -9.69 -2.65 0.97
N VAL A 378 -8.81 -2.69 1.95
CA VAL A 378 -8.21 -3.92 2.50
C VAL A 378 -8.56 -4.02 3.96
N LEU A 379 -9.24 -5.11 4.32
CA LEU A 379 -9.82 -5.24 5.66
C LEU A 379 -8.76 -5.47 6.73
N GLY A 380 -7.60 -6.04 6.38
CA GLY A 380 -6.48 -6.14 7.31
C GLY A 380 -5.96 -4.78 7.77
N GLU A 381 -5.96 -3.76 6.90
CA GLU A 381 -5.60 -2.38 7.24
C GLU A 381 -6.71 -1.69 8.05
N ILE A 382 -7.96 -2.01 7.78
CA ILE A 382 -9.11 -1.44 8.51
C ILE A 382 -9.14 -1.96 9.94
N ASP A 383 -9.03 -3.27 10.12
CA ASP A 383 -9.24 -3.96 11.40
C ASP A 383 -7.98 -3.99 12.29
N ARG A 384 -6.77 -4.00 11.72
CA ARG A 384 -5.43 -3.96 12.36
C ARG A 384 -5.14 -5.03 13.40
#